data_6bbf5e0653c6da54914fbedf073f94f7
#
_entry.id   6bbf5e0653c6da54914fbedf073f94f7
#
_cell.length_a   1.000
_cell.length_b   1.000
_cell.length_c   1.000
_cell.angle_alpha   90.00
_cell.angle_beta   90.00
_cell.angle_gamma   90.00
#
_symmetry.space_group_name_H-M   'P 1'
#
loop_
_entity.id
_entity.type
_entity.pdbx_description
1 polymer ?
#
loop_
_entity_poly.entity_id
_entity_poly.type
_entity_poly.pdbx_seq_one_letter_code
_entity_poly.pdbx_strand_id
1 'polypeptide(L)'
;MPALTPAPVAAYLDGLTRLPHPVLARIRAEGREHGVPIVDPLTGALLHGLARTAGATRVLEIGTAIGYSTVWLATALPPAALLVTLERDPGRATTARAYVADAGLDDRVNVMVGEADRYLHKLAGPFDLIFQDGDKTQYAPMLEKLAPLLRPGGLLVTDNVLWDGEVVPGFVADPRKREADTAAIAAYNDRLGADPRFVTTWLPVGDGVAVSIRT
;
A
#
# COMPACT_ATOMS: atom_id res chain seq x y z
N MET A 1 17.51 -0.38 16.16
CA MET A 1 16.25 -0.95 16.67
C MET A 1 16.02 -2.31 16.07
N PRO A 2 15.46 -3.28 16.78
CA PRO A 2 15.09 -4.54 16.14
C PRO A 2 13.95 -4.25 15.15
N ALA A 3 14.26 -4.32 13.86
CA ALA A 3 13.23 -4.40 12.82
C ALA A 3 12.42 -5.68 13.06
N LEU A 4 11.15 -5.70 12.67
CA LEU A 4 10.30 -6.91 12.75
C LEU A 4 10.98 -8.11 12.08
N THR A 5 11.73 -7.85 11.01
CA THR A 5 12.60 -8.84 10.35
C THR A 5 14.07 -8.43 10.56
N PRO A 6 14.94 -9.32 11.12
CA PRO A 6 16.35 -9.02 11.27
C PRO A 6 17.01 -8.67 9.92
N ALA A 7 17.88 -7.66 9.92
CA ALA A 7 18.49 -7.13 8.68
C ALA A 7 19.12 -8.20 7.76
N PRO A 8 19.86 -9.23 8.26
CA PRO A 8 20.38 -10.29 7.39
C PRO A 8 19.27 -11.11 6.71
N VAL A 9 18.16 -11.35 7.41
CA VAL A 9 17.00 -12.09 6.87
C VAL A 9 16.29 -11.24 5.81
N ALA A 10 16.08 -9.95 6.09
CA ALA A 10 15.50 -9.01 5.13
C ALA A 10 16.35 -8.92 3.84
N ALA A 11 17.69 -8.81 3.98
CA ALA A 11 18.60 -8.77 2.84
C ALA A 11 18.58 -10.07 2.02
N TYR A 12 18.50 -11.22 2.68
CA TYR A 12 18.39 -12.51 2.01
C TYR A 12 17.09 -12.62 1.19
N LEU A 13 15.94 -12.25 1.80
CA LEU A 13 14.65 -12.27 1.15
C LEU A 13 14.57 -11.25 0.00
N ASP A 14 15.13 -10.07 0.18
CA ASP A 14 15.25 -9.06 -0.87
C ASP A 14 16.01 -9.61 -2.09
N GLY A 15 17.11 -10.34 -1.85
CA GLY A 15 17.91 -11.00 -2.90
C GLY A 15 17.15 -12.11 -3.65
N LEU A 16 16.13 -12.72 -3.03
CA LEU A 16 15.28 -13.73 -3.68
C LEU A 16 14.08 -13.11 -4.42
N THR A 17 13.73 -11.87 -4.11
CA THR A 17 12.53 -11.21 -4.65
C THR A 17 12.79 -10.76 -6.09
N ARG A 18 12.11 -11.40 -7.04
CA ARG A 18 12.16 -11.01 -8.46
C ARG A 18 11.27 -9.82 -8.74
N LEU A 19 11.83 -8.78 -9.34
CA LEU A 19 11.08 -7.63 -9.81
C LEU A 19 10.34 -7.99 -11.11
N PRO A 20 9.00 -7.82 -11.19
CA PRO A 20 8.23 -8.15 -12.39
C PRO A 20 8.51 -7.21 -13.55
N HIS A 21 9.07 -6.03 -13.29
CA HIS A 21 9.47 -5.07 -14.32
C HIS A 21 10.78 -4.34 -13.94
N PRO A 22 11.71 -4.11 -14.89
CA PRO A 22 13.02 -3.50 -14.60
C PRO A 22 12.92 -2.04 -14.10
N VAL A 23 11.84 -1.32 -14.42
CA VAL A 23 11.62 0.05 -13.93
C VAL A 23 11.57 0.13 -12.40
N LEU A 24 11.15 -0.93 -11.72
CA LEU A 24 11.10 -0.99 -10.25
C LEU A 24 12.48 -0.80 -9.60
N ALA A 25 13.54 -1.29 -10.23
CA ALA A 25 14.90 -1.06 -9.74
C ALA A 25 15.28 0.44 -9.79
N ARG A 26 14.84 1.15 -10.84
CA ARG A 26 15.06 2.60 -11.00
C ARG A 26 14.27 3.39 -9.96
N ILE A 27 12.98 3.08 -9.79
CA ILE A 27 12.13 3.73 -8.77
C ILE A 27 12.72 3.54 -7.37
N ARG A 28 13.20 2.31 -7.07
CA ARG A 28 13.82 2.00 -5.79
C ARG A 28 15.13 2.79 -5.56
N ALA A 29 15.93 2.95 -6.59
CA ALA A 29 17.17 3.75 -6.51
C ALA A 29 16.85 5.23 -6.22
N GLU A 30 15.92 5.82 -6.98
CA GLU A 30 15.49 7.21 -6.80
C GLU A 30 14.83 7.43 -5.42
N GLY A 31 13.99 6.50 -4.97
CA GLY A 31 13.38 6.57 -3.64
C GLY A 31 14.43 6.63 -2.52
N ARG A 32 15.51 5.83 -2.64
CA ARG A 32 16.63 5.85 -1.69
C ARG A 32 17.44 7.13 -1.77
N GLU A 33 17.74 7.60 -2.97
CA GLU A 33 18.55 8.80 -3.21
C GLU A 33 17.88 10.06 -2.67
N HIS A 34 16.57 10.17 -2.86
CA HIS A 34 15.80 11.36 -2.47
C HIS A 34 15.01 11.19 -1.16
N GLY A 35 15.17 10.06 -0.46
CA GLY A 35 14.47 9.81 0.80
C GLY A 35 12.94 9.75 0.66
N VAL A 36 12.44 9.33 -0.50
CA VAL A 36 11.00 9.14 -0.72
C VAL A 36 10.59 7.80 -0.09
N PRO A 37 9.61 7.79 0.84
CA PRO A 37 9.13 6.53 1.40
C PRO A 37 8.43 5.71 0.31
N ILE A 38 8.88 4.48 0.14
CA ILE A 38 8.27 3.47 -0.73
C ILE A 38 8.24 2.14 0.02
N VAL A 39 7.28 1.28 -0.30
CA VAL A 39 7.21 -0.07 0.28
C VAL A 39 8.48 -0.87 -0.03
N ASP A 40 8.82 -1.84 0.83
CA ASP A 40 9.91 -2.76 0.53
C ASP A 40 9.54 -3.76 -0.57
N PRO A 41 10.52 -4.45 -1.18
CA PRO A 41 10.26 -5.41 -2.25
C PRO A 41 9.38 -6.59 -1.86
N LEU A 42 9.40 -7.03 -0.59
CA LEU A 42 8.54 -8.13 -0.11
C LEU A 42 7.09 -7.69 -0.05
N THR A 43 6.82 -6.49 0.46
CA THR A 43 5.48 -5.88 0.44
C THR A 43 5.00 -5.72 -1.00
N GLY A 44 5.85 -5.24 -1.91
CA GLY A 44 5.53 -5.16 -3.34
C GLY A 44 5.18 -6.52 -3.95
N ALA A 45 5.98 -7.55 -3.67
CA ALA A 45 5.73 -8.91 -4.13
C ALA A 45 4.44 -9.51 -3.55
N LEU A 46 4.14 -9.22 -2.28
CA LEU A 46 2.88 -9.60 -1.64
C LEU A 46 1.69 -8.96 -2.35
N LEU A 47 1.73 -7.66 -2.60
CA LEU A 47 0.69 -6.93 -3.33
C LEU A 47 0.45 -7.52 -4.72
N HIS A 48 1.53 -7.81 -5.46
CA HIS A 48 1.47 -8.46 -6.77
C HIS A 48 0.80 -9.84 -6.68
N GLY A 49 1.23 -10.67 -5.72
CA GLY A 49 0.66 -12.00 -5.51
C GLY A 49 -0.82 -11.95 -5.15
N LEU A 50 -1.24 -11.06 -4.24
CA LEU A 50 -2.63 -10.87 -3.85
C LEU A 50 -3.50 -10.41 -5.02
N ALA A 51 -3.04 -9.41 -5.80
CA ALA A 51 -3.77 -8.92 -6.97
C ALA A 51 -3.97 -10.03 -8.02
N ARG A 52 -2.93 -10.84 -8.28
CA ARG A 52 -3.00 -12.01 -9.18
C ARG A 52 -3.96 -13.07 -8.68
N THR A 53 -3.85 -13.47 -7.42
CA THR A 53 -4.66 -14.54 -6.80
C THR A 53 -6.14 -14.15 -6.72
N ALA A 54 -6.42 -12.85 -6.41
CA ALA A 54 -7.78 -12.32 -6.40
C ALA A 54 -8.39 -12.16 -7.81
N GLY A 55 -7.61 -12.35 -8.88
CA GLY A 55 -8.04 -12.05 -10.25
C GLY A 55 -8.46 -10.58 -10.41
N ALA A 56 -7.76 -9.68 -9.72
CA ALA A 56 -8.16 -8.28 -9.65
C ALA A 56 -8.14 -7.62 -11.04
N THR A 57 -9.21 -6.89 -11.35
CA THR A 57 -9.38 -6.09 -12.57
C THR A 57 -9.63 -4.61 -12.25
N ARG A 58 -10.05 -4.31 -11.02
CA ARG A 58 -10.29 -2.95 -10.53
C ARG A 58 -9.57 -2.76 -9.21
N VAL A 59 -8.54 -1.94 -9.22
CA VAL A 59 -7.70 -1.67 -8.04
C VAL A 59 -7.72 -0.19 -7.70
N LEU A 60 -7.80 0.12 -6.41
CA LEU A 60 -7.62 1.46 -5.87
C LEU A 60 -6.38 1.46 -4.97
N GLU A 61 -5.55 2.47 -5.12
CA GLU A 61 -4.40 2.71 -4.27
C GLU A 61 -4.49 4.09 -3.64
N ILE A 62 -4.25 4.17 -2.34
CA ILE A 62 -4.15 5.42 -1.59
C ILE A 62 -2.70 5.61 -1.16
N GLY A 63 -2.02 6.59 -1.75
CA GLY A 63 -0.59 6.81 -1.55
C GLY A 63 0.24 6.21 -2.70
N THR A 64 0.41 6.98 -3.77
CA THR A 64 1.20 6.59 -4.95
C THR A 64 2.69 6.78 -4.71
N ALA A 65 3.07 7.81 -3.94
CA ALA A 65 4.45 8.31 -3.86
C ALA A 65 5.03 8.49 -5.28
N ILE A 66 6.15 7.85 -5.61
CA ILE A 66 6.76 7.88 -6.94
C ILE A 66 6.41 6.64 -7.79
N GLY A 67 5.38 5.87 -7.40
CA GLY A 67 4.79 4.80 -8.22
C GLY A 67 5.36 3.40 -8.02
N TYR A 68 6.09 3.12 -6.93
CA TYR A 68 6.71 1.82 -6.72
C TYR A 68 5.66 0.71 -6.51
N SER A 69 4.78 0.84 -5.52
CA SER A 69 3.66 -0.08 -5.27
C SER A 69 2.68 -0.12 -6.45
N THR A 70 2.46 1.04 -7.07
CA THR A 70 1.61 1.18 -8.28
C THR A 70 2.07 0.26 -9.40
N VAL A 71 3.38 0.24 -9.72
CA VAL A 71 3.94 -0.62 -10.77
C VAL A 71 3.88 -2.10 -10.37
N TRP A 72 4.14 -2.44 -9.10
CA TRP A 72 3.96 -3.79 -8.60
C TRP A 72 2.53 -4.30 -8.78
N LEU A 73 1.54 -3.50 -8.40
CA LEU A 73 0.13 -3.82 -8.59
C LEU A 73 -0.22 -3.92 -10.07
N ALA A 74 0.11 -2.91 -10.86
CA ALA A 74 -0.28 -2.83 -12.28
C ALA A 74 0.30 -3.97 -13.14
N THR A 75 1.53 -4.43 -12.84
CA THR A 75 2.14 -5.58 -13.52
C THR A 75 1.45 -6.91 -13.19
N ALA A 76 0.69 -6.97 -12.08
CA ALA A 76 -0.10 -8.14 -11.72
C ALA A 76 -1.42 -8.23 -12.50
N LEU A 77 -1.92 -7.11 -13.02
CA LEU A 77 -3.25 -6.99 -13.58
C LEU A 77 -3.31 -7.43 -15.06
N PRO A 78 -4.46 -7.96 -15.52
CA PRO A 78 -4.66 -8.23 -16.95
C PRO A 78 -4.76 -6.93 -17.76
N PRO A 79 -4.57 -6.98 -19.09
CA PRO A 79 -4.53 -5.78 -19.94
C PRO A 79 -5.76 -4.87 -19.86
N ALA A 80 -6.96 -5.45 -19.66
CA ALA A 80 -8.22 -4.69 -19.59
C ALA A 80 -8.54 -4.17 -18.16
N ALA A 81 -7.65 -4.32 -17.22
CA ALA A 81 -7.85 -3.87 -15.84
C ALA A 81 -7.62 -2.36 -15.69
N LEU A 82 -8.14 -1.81 -14.60
CA LEU A 82 -7.94 -0.41 -14.22
C LEU A 82 -7.39 -0.32 -12.80
N LEU A 83 -6.27 0.39 -12.65
CA LEU A 83 -5.74 0.84 -11.37
C LEU A 83 -5.90 2.35 -11.26
N VAL A 84 -6.61 2.80 -10.24
CA VAL A 84 -6.69 4.21 -9.86
C VAL A 84 -5.81 4.40 -8.63
N THR A 85 -4.90 5.38 -8.68
CA THR A 85 -4.03 5.71 -7.55
C THR A 85 -4.09 7.19 -7.23
N LEU A 86 -4.05 7.52 -5.92
CA LEU A 86 -4.23 8.87 -5.40
C LEU A 86 -2.95 9.35 -4.71
N GLU A 87 -2.39 10.46 -5.17
CA GLU A 87 -1.22 11.12 -4.59
C GLU A 87 -1.51 12.61 -4.33
N ARG A 88 -1.24 13.06 -3.11
CA ARG A 88 -1.48 14.45 -2.73
C ARG A 88 -0.42 15.41 -3.24
N ASP A 89 0.82 14.95 -3.41
CA ASP A 89 1.94 15.75 -3.89
C ASP A 89 2.00 15.71 -5.42
N PRO A 90 1.83 16.86 -6.10
CA PRO A 90 1.82 16.92 -7.56
C PRO A 90 3.17 16.58 -8.19
N GLY A 91 4.28 16.83 -7.49
CA GLY A 91 5.62 16.48 -7.96
C GLY A 91 5.82 14.97 -7.98
N ARG A 92 5.50 14.29 -6.86
CA ARG A 92 5.52 12.82 -6.78
C ARG A 92 4.60 12.17 -7.80
N ALA A 93 3.39 12.69 -7.97
CA ALA A 93 2.46 12.18 -8.97
C ALA A 93 2.99 12.35 -10.41
N THR A 94 3.73 13.42 -10.70
CA THR A 94 4.38 13.59 -12.01
C THR A 94 5.48 12.56 -12.23
N THR A 95 6.32 12.32 -11.23
CA THR A 95 7.34 11.27 -11.25
C THR A 95 6.71 9.88 -11.42
N ALA A 96 5.64 9.59 -10.67
CA ALA A 96 4.92 8.33 -10.78
C ALA A 96 4.36 8.09 -12.20
N ARG A 97 3.75 9.11 -12.82
CA ARG A 97 3.27 9.01 -14.22
C ARG A 97 4.38 8.70 -15.20
N ALA A 98 5.56 9.32 -15.02
CA ALA A 98 6.70 9.05 -15.89
C ALA A 98 7.15 7.57 -15.77
N TYR A 99 7.23 7.04 -14.55
CA TYR A 99 7.57 5.64 -14.34
C TYR A 99 6.50 4.66 -14.83
N VAL A 100 5.22 5.00 -14.69
CA VAL A 100 4.11 4.21 -15.23
C VAL A 100 4.19 4.14 -16.75
N ALA A 101 4.47 5.26 -17.42
CA ALA A 101 4.68 5.31 -18.87
C ALA A 101 5.93 4.53 -19.31
N ASP A 102 7.06 4.69 -18.59
CA ASP A 102 8.30 3.91 -18.83
C ASP A 102 8.07 2.39 -18.69
N ALA A 103 7.09 1.99 -17.87
CA ALA A 103 6.69 0.60 -17.72
C ALA A 103 5.66 0.13 -18.78
N GLY A 104 5.16 1.03 -19.65
CA GLY A 104 4.11 0.72 -20.62
C GLY A 104 2.77 0.37 -19.97
N LEU A 105 2.44 1.04 -18.85
CA LEU A 105 1.25 0.76 -18.04
C LEU A 105 0.25 1.94 -18.03
N ASP A 106 0.50 2.99 -18.77
CA ASP A 106 -0.29 4.22 -18.83
C ASP A 106 -1.70 4.02 -19.43
N ASP A 107 -1.91 2.94 -20.14
CA ASP A 107 -3.22 2.53 -20.67
C ASP A 107 -4.18 2.02 -19.57
N ARG A 108 -3.66 1.60 -18.41
CA ARG A 108 -4.43 0.97 -17.32
C ARG A 108 -4.24 1.59 -15.94
N VAL A 109 -3.31 2.54 -15.80
CA VAL A 109 -3.03 3.22 -14.52
C VAL A 109 -3.45 4.69 -14.63
N ASN A 110 -4.36 5.10 -13.75
CA ASN A 110 -4.78 6.50 -13.62
C ASN A 110 -4.23 7.10 -12.32
N VAL A 111 -3.21 7.96 -12.44
CA VAL A 111 -2.64 8.68 -11.29
C VAL A 111 -3.37 10.00 -11.10
N MET A 112 -4.17 10.10 -10.05
CA MET A 112 -4.94 11.29 -9.67
C MET A 112 -4.19 12.10 -8.61
N VAL A 113 -4.19 13.44 -8.78
CA VAL A 113 -3.52 14.35 -7.83
C VAL A 113 -4.52 14.93 -6.85
N GLY A 114 -4.26 14.79 -5.57
CA GLY A 114 -5.01 15.42 -4.47
C GLY A 114 -5.25 14.51 -3.28
N GLU A 115 -5.86 15.08 -2.26
CA GLU A 115 -6.22 14.36 -1.04
C GLU A 115 -7.25 13.27 -1.33
N ALA A 116 -6.96 12.03 -0.92
CA ALA A 116 -7.81 10.88 -1.18
C ALA A 116 -9.25 11.11 -0.70
N ASP A 117 -9.41 11.70 0.48
CA ASP A 117 -10.69 12.01 1.08
C ASP A 117 -11.64 12.81 0.16
N ARG A 118 -11.07 13.70 -0.65
CA ARG A 118 -11.83 14.54 -1.60
C ARG A 118 -12.28 13.80 -2.84
N TYR A 119 -11.71 12.63 -3.12
CA TYR A 119 -12.00 11.89 -4.35
C TYR A 119 -12.80 10.62 -4.13
N LEU A 120 -12.70 9.98 -2.94
CA LEU A 120 -13.35 8.69 -2.70
C LEU A 120 -14.85 8.69 -3.01
N HIS A 121 -15.57 9.79 -2.72
CA HIS A 121 -17.00 9.89 -3.02
C HIS A 121 -17.34 10.01 -4.52
N LYS A 122 -16.34 10.27 -5.37
CA LYS A 122 -16.47 10.35 -6.84
C LYS A 122 -16.06 9.06 -7.54
N LEU A 123 -15.41 8.15 -6.81
CA LEU A 123 -14.96 6.90 -7.40
C LEU A 123 -16.11 5.91 -7.48
N ALA A 124 -16.33 5.37 -8.65
CA ALA A 124 -17.31 4.31 -8.87
C ALA A 124 -16.68 2.95 -8.51
N GLY A 125 -17.11 2.36 -7.39
CA GLY A 125 -16.84 0.96 -7.07
C GLY A 125 -17.65 -0.01 -7.93
N PRO A 126 -17.63 -1.33 -7.66
CA PRO A 126 -16.77 -1.91 -6.64
C PRO A 126 -15.34 -2.14 -7.15
N PHE A 127 -14.39 -2.14 -6.22
CA PHE A 127 -13.00 -2.55 -6.43
C PHE A 127 -12.79 -3.99 -5.95
N ASP A 128 -11.86 -4.70 -6.60
CA ASP A 128 -11.43 -6.05 -6.21
C ASP A 128 -10.38 -6.01 -5.10
N LEU A 129 -9.50 -5.00 -5.16
CA LEU A 129 -8.45 -4.75 -4.20
C LEU A 129 -8.32 -3.24 -3.95
N ILE A 130 -8.21 -2.86 -2.69
CA ILE A 130 -7.82 -1.51 -2.26
C ILE A 130 -6.52 -1.63 -1.46
N PHE A 131 -5.49 -0.86 -1.85
CA PHE A 131 -4.25 -0.72 -1.10
C PHE A 131 -4.23 0.64 -0.39
N GLN A 132 -4.07 0.63 0.93
CA GLN A 132 -4.04 1.82 1.77
C GLN A 132 -2.64 2.01 2.34
N ASP A 133 -1.93 3.02 1.84
CA ASP A 133 -0.59 3.44 2.29
C ASP A 133 -0.43 4.97 2.25
N GLY A 134 -1.44 5.68 2.67
CA GLY A 134 -1.47 7.14 2.74
C GLY A 134 -1.05 7.69 4.10
N ASP A 135 -1.67 8.83 4.47
CA ASP A 135 -1.48 9.48 5.78
C ASP A 135 -2.05 8.61 6.90
N LYS A 136 -1.22 8.26 7.88
CA LYS A 136 -1.56 7.32 8.95
C LYS A 136 -2.70 7.81 9.82
N THR A 137 -2.79 9.13 10.02
CA THR A 137 -3.89 9.75 10.79
C THR A 137 -5.26 9.61 10.10
N GLN A 138 -5.26 9.29 8.80
CA GLN A 138 -6.48 9.10 8.02
C GLN A 138 -6.94 7.63 7.94
N TYR A 139 -6.18 6.66 8.44
CA TYR A 139 -6.51 5.24 8.28
C TYR A 139 -7.88 4.87 8.85
N ALA A 140 -8.14 5.21 10.11
CA ALA A 140 -9.41 4.88 10.75
C ALA A 140 -10.63 5.58 10.12
N PRO A 141 -10.63 6.90 9.84
CA PRO A 141 -11.75 7.53 9.14
C PRO A 141 -11.93 7.05 7.70
N MET A 142 -10.85 6.66 7.03
CA MET A 142 -10.93 6.12 5.67
C MET A 142 -11.58 4.74 5.60
N LEU A 143 -11.49 3.90 6.62
CA LEU A 143 -12.09 2.57 6.65
C LEU A 143 -13.59 2.60 6.29
N GLU A 144 -14.34 3.59 6.81
CA GLU A 144 -15.77 3.76 6.52
C GLU A 144 -16.05 4.15 5.06
N LYS A 145 -15.10 4.79 4.41
CA LYS A 145 -15.23 5.23 3.01
C LYS A 145 -14.75 4.16 2.04
N LEU A 146 -13.73 3.39 2.44
CA LEU A 146 -13.15 2.33 1.59
C LEU A 146 -13.98 1.04 1.62
N ALA A 147 -14.53 0.67 2.78
CA ALA A 147 -15.32 -0.55 2.89
C ALA A 147 -16.47 -0.64 1.87
N PRO A 148 -17.31 0.39 1.66
CA PRO A 148 -18.38 0.33 0.65
C PRO A 148 -17.88 0.22 -0.79
N LEU A 149 -16.65 0.66 -1.06
CA LEU A 149 -16.05 0.63 -2.40
C LEU A 149 -15.49 -0.74 -2.79
N LEU A 150 -15.31 -1.66 -1.84
CA LEU A 150 -14.90 -3.03 -2.13
C LEU A 150 -16.11 -3.90 -2.50
N ARG A 151 -15.92 -4.89 -3.38
CA ARG A 151 -16.91 -5.96 -3.54
C ARG A 151 -16.87 -6.94 -2.36
N PRO A 152 -17.93 -7.71 -2.10
CA PRO A 152 -17.82 -8.90 -1.25
C PRO A 152 -16.71 -9.84 -1.75
N GLY A 153 -15.89 -10.36 -0.85
CA GLY A 153 -14.68 -11.13 -1.17
C GLY A 153 -13.52 -10.29 -1.73
N GLY A 154 -13.66 -8.95 -1.81
CA GLY A 154 -12.57 -8.04 -2.19
C GLY A 154 -11.57 -7.84 -1.04
N LEU A 155 -10.37 -7.37 -1.37
CA LEU A 155 -9.25 -7.23 -0.44
C LEU A 155 -9.01 -5.76 -0.08
N LEU A 156 -9.00 -5.43 1.21
CA LEU A 156 -8.37 -4.23 1.73
C LEU A 156 -7.00 -4.63 2.26
N VAL A 157 -5.94 -4.11 1.64
CA VAL A 157 -4.56 -4.32 2.09
C VAL A 157 -4.07 -3.01 2.68
N THR A 158 -3.63 -3.02 3.93
CA THR A 158 -3.14 -1.81 4.61
C THR A 158 -1.70 -2.02 5.06
N ASP A 159 -0.82 -1.10 4.67
CA ASP A 159 0.59 -1.10 5.08
C ASP A 159 0.81 -0.39 6.41
N ASN A 160 1.98 -0.61 7.01
CA ASN A 160 2.46 0.02 8.26
C ASN A 160 1.63 -0.29 9.51
N VAL A 161 0.88 -1.39 9.52
CA VAL A 161 -0.02 -1.70 10.66
C VAL A 161 0.72 -2.09 11.94
N LEU A 162 1.97 -2.50 11.87
CA LEU A 162 2.82 -2.76 13.03
C LEU A 162 3.76 -1.59 13.34
N TRP A 163 3.97 -0.67 12.40
CA TRP A 163 4.76 0.56 12.55
C TRP A 163 6.14 0.28 13.16
N ASP A 164 6.85 -0.75 12.63
CA ASP A 164 8.09 -1.31 13.18
C ASP A 164 7.98 -1.77 14.64
N GLY A 165 6.79 -2.11 15.10
CA GLY A 165 6.51 -2.56 16.47
C GLY A 165 6.06 -1.45 17.43
N GLU A 166 6.06 -0.18 17.01
CA GLU A 166 5.71 0.97 17.86
C GLU A 166 4.29 0.90 18.45
N VAL A 167 3.36 0.20 17.76
CA VAL A 167 1.99 -0.01 18.25
C VAL A 167 1.89 -1.02 19.38
N VAL A 168 2.99 -1.78 19.66
CA VAL A 168 3.00 -2.82 20.70
C VAL A 168 3.41 -2.19 22.03
N PRO A 169 2.56 -2.25 23.09
CA PRO A 169 2.90 -1.71 24.39
C PRO A 169 4.21 -2.31 24.94
N GLY A 170 5.14 -1.44 25.35
CA GLY A 170 6.43 -1.87 25.91
C GLY A 170 7.49 -2.23 24.86
N PHE A 171 7.20 -2.10 23.57
CA PHE A 171 8.22 -2.19 22.53
C PHE A 171 9.07 -0.90 22.50
N VAL A 172 10.29 -0.98 21.92
CA VAL A 172 11.24 0.14 21.94
C VAL A 172 10.78 1.23 20.97
N ALA A 173 10.49 2.42 21.50
CA ALA A 173 10.08 3.57 20.71
C ALA A 173 11.20 4.10 19.80
N ASP A 174 10.89 4.40 18.52
CA ASP A 174 11.77 5.14 17.63
C ASP A 174 11.46 6.64 17.70
N PRO A 175 12.38 7.48 18.22
CA PRO A 175 12.15 8.92 18.37
C PRO A 175 11.92 9.66 17.03
N ARG A 176 12.17 9.01 15.89
CA ARG A 176 11.88 9.56 14.56
C ARG A 176 10.40 9.40 14.17
N LYS A 177 9.68 8.50 14.84
CA LYS A 177 8.25 8.27 14.58
C LYS A 177 7.42 9.22 15.41
N ARG A 178 6.37 9.77 14.79
CA ARG A 178 5.46 10.68 15.50
C ARG A 178 4.50 9.88 16.37
N GLU A 179 4.36 10.26 17.63
CA GLU A 179 3.41 9.64 18.56
C GLU A 179 1.97 9.64 18.02
N ALA A 180 1.57 10.71 17.34
CA ALA A 180 0.24 10.81 16.72
C ALA A 180 0.00 9.75 15.63
N ASP A 181 1.01 9.39 14.84
CA ASP A 181 0.90 8.33 13.83
C ASP A 181 0.81 6.95 14.49
N THR A 182 1.62 6.71 15.52
CA THR A 182 1.58 5.47 16.33
C THR A 182 0.20 5.26 16.94
N ALA A 183 -0.35 6.30 17.59
CA ALA A 183 -1.68 6.24 18.20
C ALA A 183 -2.79 6.02 17.14
N ALA A 184 -2.67 6.70 15.98
CA ALA A 184 -3.64 6.55 14.90
C ALA A 184 -3.65 5.14 14.30
N ILE A 185 -2.47 4.52 14.12
CA ILE A 185 -2.35 3.16 13.61
C ILE A 185 -2.88 2.16 14.65
N ALA A 186 -2.55 2.32 15.94
CA ALA A 186 -3.09 1.46 17.00
C ALA A 186 -4.62 1.50 17.02
N ALA A 187 -5.22 2.71 16.98
CA ALA A 187 -6.67 2.87 16.93
C ALA A 187 -7.30 2.28 15.65
N TYR A 188 -6.60 2.38 14.51
CA TYR A 188 -7.03 1.73 13.28
C TYR A 188 -7.01 0.21 13.40
N ASN A 189 -5.95 -0.37 13.97
CA ASN A 189 -5.82 -1.83 14.17
C ASN A 189 -6.95 -2.36 15.05
N ASP A 190 -7.25 -1.69 16.18
CA ASP A 190 -8.34 -2.08 17.07
C ASP A 190 -9.68 -2.04 16.34
N ARG A 191 -9.92 -0.97 15.56
CA ARG A 191 -11.16 -0.81 14.79
C ARG A 191 -11.30 -1.87 13.70
N LEU A 192 -10.25 -2.09 12.90
CA LEU A 192 -10.26 -3.08 11.82
C LEU A 192 -10.41 -4.50 12.36
N GLY A 193 -9.71 -4.81 13.47
CA GLY A 193 -9.77 -6.12 14.12
C GLY A 193 -11.15 -6.46 14.70
N ALA A 194 -11.92 -5.44 15.09
CA ALA A 194 -13.28 -5.59 15.61
C ALA A 194 -14.39 -5.45 14.53
N ASP A 195 -14.03 -5.08 13.29
CA ASP A 195 -15.01 -4.79 12.23
C ASP A 195 -15.60 -6.08 11.63
N PRO A 196 -16.90 -6.37 11.83
CA PRO A 196 -17.51 -7.62 11.34
C PRO A 196 -17.62 -7.68 9.81
N ARG A 197 -17.36 -6.58 9.12
CA ARG A 197 -17.34 -6.54 7.64
C ARG A 197 -16.09 -7.17 7.04
N PHE A 198 -15.09 -7.52 7.89
CA PHE A 198 -13.81 -8.02 7.42
C PHE A 198 -13.34 -9.24 8.20
N VAL A 199 -12.67 -10.14 7.50
CA VAL A 199 -11.79 -11.16 8.09
C VAL A 199 -10.36 -10.74 7.79
N THR A 200 -9.60 -10.40 8.84
CA THR A 200 -8.27 -9.79 8.73
C THR A 200 -7.16 -10.74 9.13
N THR A 201 -6.13 -10.83 8.30
CA THR A 201 -4.84 -11.48 8.60
C THR A 201 -3.76 -10.42 8.77
N TRP A 202 -3.02 -10.50 9.87
CA TRP A 202 -1.91 -9.59 10.20
C TRP A 202 -0.58 -10.25 9.85
N LEU A 203 0.22 -9.62 9.01
CA LEU A 203 1.47 -10.15 8.49
C LEU A 203 2.65 -9.27 8.93
N PRO A 204 3.71 -9.83 9.53
CA PRO A 204 4.92 -9.10 9.90
C PRO A 204 5.86 -8.96 8.68
N VAL A 205 5.35 -8.45 7.57
CA VAL A 205 6.10 -8.13 6.34
C VAL A 205 6.34 -6.62 6.32
N GLY A 206 7.55 -6.18 5.99
CA GLY A 206 7.90 -4.77 6.09
C GLY A 206 7.77 -4.27 7.52
N ASP A 207 7.05 -3.20 7.71
CA ASP A 207 6.64 -2.69 9.02
C ASP A 207 5.17 -3.03 9.38
N GLY A 208 4.70 -4.14 8.80
CA GLY A 208 3.41 -4.77 9.06
C GLY A 208 2.36 -4.52 7.99
N VAL A 209 1.75 -5.60 7.49
CA VAL A 209 0.67 -5.54 6.50
C VAL A 209 -0.59 -6.24 7.04
N ALA A 210 -1.73 -5.56 6.99
CA ALA A 210 -3.03 -6.20 7.20
C ALA A 210 -3.66 -6.56 5.85
N VAL A 211 -4.10 -7.81 5.71
CA VAL A 211 -4.88 -8.30 4.56
C VAL A 211 -6.27 -8.64 5.05
N SER A 212 -7.26 -7.84 4.65
CA SER A 212 -8.64 -7.94 5.11
C SER A 212 -9.55 -8.30 3.96
N ILE A 213 -10.26 -9.42 4.08
CA ILE A 213 -11.24 -9.88 3.10
C ILE A 213 -12.59 -9.32 3.50
N ARG A 214 -13.27 -8.60 2.61
CA ARG A 214 -14.64 -8.13 2.85
C ARG A 214 -15.62 -9.32 2.81
N THR A 215 -16.37 -9.50 3.89
CA THR A 215 -17.45 -10.51 4.03
C THR A 215 -18.68 -10.14 3.22
#